data_f85f121b3e531a914d419ff399c6cc7b
#
_entry.id   f85f121b3e531a914d419ff399c6cc7b
#
_cell.length_a   1.000
_cell.length_b   1.000
_cell.length_c   1.000
_cell.angle_alpha   90.00
_cell.angle_beta   90.00
_cell.angle_gamma   90.00
#
_symmetry.space_group_name_H-M   'P 1'
#
loop_
_entity.id
_entity.type
_entity.pdbx_description
1 polymer ?
#
loop_
_entity_poly.entity_id
_entity_poly.type
_entity_poly.pdbx_seq_one_letter_code
_entity_poly.pdbx_strand_id
1 'polypeptide(L)'
;MNNELFNKLFFLSLFVLTGSLFAQSDLSINGYIRTDNRVRFNTGKFSWNENRLNLKFEGAPSDKYHFFSEVRLRGFGFPNVNNVSDLQKREKDSVYRWGLEFREAYLDLYQFGLEDLDIRIGRQIIVWGTADKINPTNNISPDDLEDIFNFGAQLGTNAIKADYYWDDVTLTGVFVPVFTPATLPFGDYGKAFVPEFNVPPGMTIRNISDKITLPETKLSETSQYAFKVATNLFDYDLSLSYYNGRDDFPLANEIIITPVDTFGTADVQSGMVYPKIQVIGADFSGSIFDIGFWGEGAIFLADKVYMNTYMQTPIGLNPIEKSIALDDEPYFKYVLGFDYTFSNSWYVNGQFIHGFIHERGKDNLNDYIAIRFEKKFLNDKLKIVPVGGVITVTDWGDLNNNYGIAGSPEITYYPADNIELTLGAFIMYGEGDNMFSRIQDQDELYIRAKVSF
;
A
#
# COMPACT_ATOMS: atom_id res chain seq x y z
N MET A 1 -39.75 -7.93 -2.53
CA MET A 1 -38.92 -7.92 -1.30
C MET A 1 -37.53 -7.57 -1.75
N ASN A 2 -37.04 -6.35 -1.43
CA ASN A 2 -35.81 -5.80 -2.01
C ASN A 2 -34.60 -6.64 -1.60
N ASN A 3 -33.74 -6.95 -2.56
CA ASN A 3 -32.48 -7.70 -2.36
C ASN A 3 -31.59 -7.08 -1.27
N GLU A 4 -31.66 -5.76 -1.05
CA GLU A 4 -30.98 -5.07 0.05
C GLU A 4 -31.48 -5.44 1.45
N LEU A 5 -32.78 -5.61 1.61
CA LEU A 5 -33.39 -6.01 2.91
C LEU A 5 -33.03 -7.47 3.23
N PHE A 6 -33.00 -8.32 2.19
CA PHE A 6 -32.57 -9.72 2.31
C PHE A 6 -31.09 -9.82 2.70
N ASN A 7 -30.22 -9.03 2.08
CA ASN A 7 -28.78 -8.99 2.41
C ASN A 7 -28.55 -8.46 3.84
N LYS A 8 -29.25 -7.40 4.26
CA LYS A 8 -29.14 -6.86 5.63
C LYS A 8 -29.66 -7.85 6.67
N LEU A 9 -30.75 -8.57 6.38
CA LEU A 9 -31.31 -9.61 7.25
C LEU A 9 -30.45 -10.87 7.26
N PHE A 10 -29.83 -11.22 6.14
CA PHE A 10 -28.90 -12.35 6.04
C PHE A 10 -27.63 -12.09 6.86
N PHE A 11 -27.04 -10.88 6.78
CA PHE A 11 -25.91 -10.50 7.62
C PHE A 11 -26.29 -10.43 9.11
N LEU A 12 -27.47 -9.92 9.45
CA LEU A 12 -27.94 -9.87 10.84
C LEU A 12 -28.19 -11.29 11.38
N SER A 13 -28.77 -12.20 10.58
CA SER A 13 -28.98 -13.59 10.94
C SER A 13 -27.69 -14.38 11.06
N LEU A 14 -26.68 -14.08 10.25
CA LEU A 14 -25.34 -14.65 10.37
C LEU A 14 -24.71 -14.22 11.71
N PHE A 15 -24.87 -12.95 12.11
CA PHE A 15 -24.40 -12.44 13.41
C PHE A 15 -25.11 -13.06 14.60
N VAL A 16 -26.43 -13.35 14.51
CA VAL A 16 -27.22 -13.99 15.57
C VAL A 16 -26.97 -15.50 15.64
N LEU A 17 -26.76 -16.16 14.51
CA LEU A 17 -26.43 -17.60 14.47
C LEU A 17 -25.02 -17.88 14.99
N THR A 18 -24.07 -16.94 14.80
CA THR A 18 -22.74 -17.04 15.38
C THR A 18 -22.77 -16.85 16.90
N GLY A 19 -23.64 -16.00 17.45
CA GLY A 19 -23.75 -15.75 18.87
C GLY A 19 -24.06 -17.01 19.73
N SER A 20 -24.71 -18.02 19.16
CA SER A 20 -24.97 -19.29 19.86
C SER A 20 -23.83 -20.32 19.76
N LEU A 21 -22.95 -20.18 18.77
CA LEU A 21 -21.74 -21.01 18.64
C LEU A 21 -20.57 -20.46 19.49
N PHE A 22 -20.61 -19.17 19.85
CA PHE A 22 -19.56 -18.51 20.65
C PHE A 22 -19.72 -18.66 22.18
N ALA A 23 -20.74 -19.36 22.66
CA ALA A 23 -20.94 -19.55 24.09
C ALA A 23 -19.86 -20.39 24.80
N GLN A 24 -18.86 -20.91 24.07
CA GLN A 24 -17.74 -21.68 24.58
C GLN A 24 -16.34 -21.21 24.09
N SER A 25 -16.26 -20.16 23.25
CA SER A 25 -14.98 -19.62 22.82
C SER A 25 -14.72 -18.24 23.44
N ASP A 26 -13.50 -18.01 23.92
CA ASP A 26 -13.06 -16.69 24.37
C ASP A 26 -12.99 -15.74 23.16
N LEU A 27 -14.09 -15.09 22.83
CA LEU A 27 -14.13 -14.05 21.80
C LEU A 27 -13.44 -12.80 22.34
N SER A 28 -12.32 -12.44 21.74
CA SER A 28 -11.64 -11.18 21.99
C SER A 28 -12.13 -10.11 20.99
N ILE A 29 -12.47 -8.94 21.50
CA ILE A 29 -12.83 -7.76 20.70
C ILE A 29 -11.88 -6.66 21.11
N ASN A 30 -11.04 -6.24 20.16
CA ASN A 30 -10.08 -5.16 20.32
C ASN A 30 -10.29 -4.14 19.20
N GLY A 31 -9.75 -2.93 19.40
CA GLY A 31 -9.88 -1.95 18.35
C GLY A 31 -9.39 -0.58 18.75
N TYR A 32 -9.71 0.39 17.91
CA TYR A 32 -9.43 1.79 18.20
C TYR A 32 -10.40 2.73 17.51
N ILE A 33 -10.56 3.90 18.10
CA ILE A 33 -11.15 5.07 17.46
C ILE A 33 -10.02 6.04 17.15
N ARG A 34 -10.01 6.60 15.93
CA ARG A 34 -9.02 7.60 15.51
C ARG A 34 -9.70 8.75 14.79
N THR A 35 -9.29 9.98 15.09
CA THR A 35 -9.54 11.15 14.26
C THR A 35 -8.22 11.65 13.69
N ASP A 36 -8.21 12.01 12.39
CA ASP A 36 -7.04 12.50 11.66
C ASP A 36 -7.46 13.72 10.84
N ASN A 37 -6.83 14.87 11.13
CA ASN A 37 -7.13 16.13 10.46
C ASN A 37 -5.84 16.74 9.94
N ARG A 38 -5.80 17.09 8.65
CA ARG A 38 -4.63 17.64 7.98
C ARG A 38 -4.96 18.92 7.24
N VAL A 39 -4.07 19.88 7.31
CA VAL A 39 -4.21 21.20 6.68
C VAL A 39 -2.94 21.52 5.92
N ARG A 40 -3.08 21.95 4.68
CA ARG A 40 -1.96 22.41 3.83
C ARG A 40 -1.43 23.75 4.31
N PHE A 41 -0.11 23.86 4.45
CA PHE A 41 0.54 25.10 4.90
C PHE A 41 0.30 26.26 3.94
N ASN A 42 0.44 26.05 2.65
CA ASN A 42 0.41 27.09 1.64
C ASN A 42 -0.99 27.68 1.38
N THR A 43 -2.04 26.89 1.57
CA THR A 43 -3.41 27.29 1.22
C THR A 43 -4.35 27.39 2.41
N GLY A 44 -3.99 26.80 3.56
CA GLY A 44 -4.88 26.65 4.71
C GLY A 44 -6.07 25.73 4.48
N LYS A 45 -6.08 24.98 3.37
CA LYS A 45 -7.18 24.06 3.04
C LYS A 45 -6.99 22.73 3.75
N PHE A 46 -8.08 22.16 4.23
CA PHE A 46 -8.05 20.76 4.70
C PHE A 46 -7.79 19.82 3.52
N SER A 47 -6.81 18.95 3.67
CA SER A 47 -6.47 17.87 2.73
C SER A 47 -6.99 16.52 3.19
N TRP A 48 -7.15 16.35 4.53
CA TRP A 48 -7.64 15.14 5.17
C TRP A 48 -8.52 15.47 6.36
N ASN A 49 -9.66 14.79 6.48
CA ASN A 49 -10.52 14.85 7.66
C ASN A 49 -11.23 13.51 7.78
N GLU A 50 -10.78 12.67 8.68
CA GLU A 50 -11.29 11.31 8.84
C GLU A 50 -11.56 10.98 10.30
N ASN A 51 -12.68 10.32 10.55
CA ASN A 51 -12.95 9.60 11.78
C ASN A 51 -13.05 8.11 11.46
N ARG A 52 -12.33 7.28 12.21
CA ARG A 52 -12.21 5.84 11.97
C ARG A 52 -12.51 5.05 13.23
N LEU A 53 -13.37 4.05 13.11
CA LEU A 53 -13.51 2.96 14.07
C LEU A 53 -12.95 1.69 13.42
N ASN A 54 -11.97 1.08 14.07
CA ASN A 54 -11.39 -0.19 13.65
C ASN A 54 -11.70 -1.24 14.70
N LEU A 55 -12.30 -2.35 14.32
CA LEU A 55 -12.68 -3.45 15.20
C LEU A 55 -12.00 -4.73 14.75
N LYS A 56 -11.39 -5.44 15.67
CA LYS A 56 -10.81 -6.77 15.49
C LYS A 56 -11.57 -7.76 16.33
N PHE A 57 -12.02 -8.82 15.69
CA PHE A 57 -12.71 -9.94 16.29
C PHE A 57 -11.83 -11.18 16.13
N GLU A 58 -11.52 -11.83 17.23
CA GLU A 58 -10.64 -12.99 17.25
C GLU A 58 -11.19 -14.04 18.21
N GLY A 59 -11.14 -15.31 17.83
CA GLY A 59 -11.56 -16.40 18.69
C GLY A 59 -11.04 -17.74 18.24
N ALA A 60 -10.82 -18.63 19.21
CA ALA A 60 -10.37 -20.00 19.02
C ALA A 60 -11.40 -20.99 19.60
N PRO A 61 -12.38 -21.46 18.77
CA PRO A 61 -13.38 -22.41 19.22
C PRO A 61 -12.79 -23.74 19.70
N SER A 62 -11.59 -24.08 19.28
CA SER A 62 -10.76 -25.18 19.76
C SER A 62 -9.30 -24.95 19.40
N ASP A 63 -8.40 -25.78 19.94
CA ASP A 63 -6.96 -25.73 19.63
C ASP A 63 -6.64 -25.93 18.13
N LYS A 64 -7.61 -26.40 17.34
CA LYS A 64 -7.43 -26.67 15.90
C LYS A 64 -8.02 -25.61 14.98
N TYR A 65 -8.80 -24.69 15.53
CA TYR A 65 -9.52 -23.68 14.73
C TYR A 65 -9.39 -22.31 15.36
N HIS A 66 -9.01 -21.35 14.56
CA HIS A 66 -8.95 -19.95 14.93
C HIS A 66 -9.58 -19.12 13.82
N PHE A 67 -10.30 -18.08 14.18
CA PHE A 67 -10.82 -17.12 13.22
C PHE A 67 -10.41 -15.70 13.60
N PHE A 68 -10.24 -14.89 12.60
CA PHE A 68 -9.93 -13.48 12.73
C PHE A 68 -10.74 -12.65 11.74
N SER A 69 -11.23 -11.48 12.18
CA SER A 69 -11.84 -10.51 11.29
C SER A 69 -11.47 -9.10 11.72
N GLU A 70 -11.01 -8.27 10.78
CA GLU A 70 -10.79 -6.85 10.98
C GLU A 70 -11.73 -6.04 10.11
N VAL A 71 -12.57 -5.23 10.78
CA VAL A 71 -13.57 -4.38 10.15
C VAL A 71 -13.27 -2.92 10.46
N ARG A 72 -13.28 -2.08 9.42
CA ARG A 72 -13.03 -0.65 9.52
C ARG A 72 -14.25 0.13 9.07
N LEU A 73 -14.77 0.98 9.94
CA LEU A 73 -15.76 1.99 9.60
C LEU A 73 -15.07 3.36 9.55
N ARG A 74 -15.29 4.11 8.46
CA ARG A 74 -14.68 5.41 8.22
C ARG A 74 -15.75 6.45 7.95
N GLY A 75 -15.63 7.62 8.55
CA GLY A 75 -16.43 8.80 8.23
C GLY A 75 -15.53 9.91 7.71
N PHE A 76 -15.89 10.53 6.58
CA PHE A 76 -15.14 11.60 5.94
C PHE A 76 -15.86 12.93 6.13
N GLY A 77 -15.13 13.95 6.61
CA GLY A 77 -15.68 15.27 6.90
C GLY A 77 -15.91 16.18 5.68
N PHE A 78 -15.66 15.68 4.45
CA PHE A 78 -15.88 16.45 3.23
C PHE A 78 -17.21 16.07 2.59
N PRO A 79 -18.26 16.93 2.68
CA PRO A 79 -19.51 16.69 1.98
C PRO A 79 -19.31 16.79 0.46
N ASN A 80 -20.06 15.98 -0.29
CA ASN A 80 -20.12 16.02 -1.75
C ASN A 80 -21.53 16.41 -2.20
N VAL A 81 -21.91 17.65 -1.89
CA VAL A 81 -23.23 18.22 -2.20
C VAL A 81 -23.07 19.21 -3.34
N ASN A 82 -23.77 18.97 -4.45
CA ASN A 82 -23.68 19.80 -5.66
C ASN A 82 -25.01 20.50 -6.00
N ASN A 83 -26.13 20.02 -5.44
CA ASN A 83 -27.47 20.57 -5.70
C ASN A 83 -28.41 20.30 -4.52
N VAL A 84 -29.58 20.95 -4.53
CA VAL A 84 -30.57 20.84 -3.47
C VAL A 84 -31.08 19.40 -3.28
N SER A 85 -31.16 18.61 -4.36
CA SER A 85 -31.63 17.23 -4.28
C SER A 85 -30.68 16.33 -3.50
N ASP A 86 -29.38 16.66 -3.44
CA ASP A 86 -28.41 15.93 -2.63
C ASP A 86 -28.67 16.08 -1.12
N LEU A 87 -29.20 17.23 -0.71
CA LEU A 87 -29.61 17.50 0.68
C LEU A 87 -30.93 16.82 1.06
N GLN A 88 -31.71 16.41 0.06
CA GLN A 88 -33.04 15.80 0.26
C GLN A 88 -33.01 14.28 0.21
N LYS A 89 -31.86 13.67 0.01
CA LYS A 89 -31.69 12.21 0.01
C LYS A 89 -31.91 11.64 1.40
N ARG A 90 -32.55 10.49 1.44
CA ARG A 90 -32.79 9.73 2.69
C ARG A 90 -31.47 9.21 3.26
N GLU A 91 -30.61 8.66 2.40
CA GLU A 91 -29.24 8.34 2.72
C GLU A 91 -28.43 9.65 2.75
N LYS A 92 -27.70 9.88 3.84
CA LYS A 92 -26.91 11.10 4.05
C LYS A 92 -25.48 11.02 3.51
N ASP A 93 -25.22 10.07 2.63
CA ASP A 93 -23.89 9.77 2.07
C ASP A 93 -23.28 10.91 1.25
N SER A 94 -24.09 11.82 0.72
CA SER A 94 -23.58 13.05 0.09
C SER A 94 -23.18 14.12 1.12
N VAL A 95 -23.85 14.20 2.27
CA VAL A 95 -23.58 15.18 3.34
C VAL A 95 -22.53 14.65 4.32
N TYR A 96 -22.65 13.38 4.71
CA TYR A 96 -21.72 12.69 5.59
C TYR A 96 -21.31 11.38 4.92
N ARG A 97 -20.13 11.40 4.30
CA ARG A 97 -19.57 10.25 3.59
C ARG A 97 -19.03 9.23 4.58
N TRP A 98 -19.39 7.99 4.39
CA TRP A 98 -18.87 6.89 5.19
C TRP A 98 -18.49 5.70 4.32
N GLY A 99 -17.62 4.84 4.83
CA GLY A 99 -17.22 3.59 4.18
C GLY A 99 -17.04 2.49 5.20
N LEU A 100 -17.44 1.28 4.83
CA LEU A 100 -17.20 0.05 5.57
C LEU A 100 -16.27 -0.83 4.77
N GLU A 101 -15.20 -1.29 5.40
CA GLU A 101 -14.18 -2.12 4.81
C GLU A 101 -13.96 -3.37 5.65
N PHE A 102 -13.99 -4.54 5.03
CA PHE A 102 -13.43 -5.76 5.60
C PHE A 102 -11.96 -5.84 5.20
N ARG A 103 -11.10 -5.50 6.13
CA ARG A 103 -9.65 -5.56 5.89
C ARG A 103 -9.16 -7.00 5.85
N GLU A 104 -9.57 -7.78 6.85
CA GLU A 104 -9.27 -9.19 6.96
C GLU A 104 -10.48 -9.97 7.46
N ALA A 105 -10.64 -11.19 6.99
CA ALA A 105 -11.64 -12.16 7.45
C ALA A 105 -11.17 -13.56 7.03
N TYR A 106 -10.59 -14.31 7.95
CA TYR A 106 -10.03 -15.63 7.65
C TYR A 106 -10.23 -16.64 8.76
N LEU A 107 -10.06 -17.91 8.41
CA LEU A 107 -10.06 -19.07 9.27
C LEU A 107 -8.70 -19.75 9.21
N ASP A 108 -8.09 -20.03 10.36
CA ASP A 108 -6.94 -20.90 10.52
C ASP A 108 -7.40 -22.30 10.89
N LEU A 109 -6.80 -23.29 10.24
CA LEU A 109 -6.95 -24.72 10.46
C LEU A 109 -5.58 -25.27 10.83
N TYR A 110 -5.38 -25.52 12.11
CA TYR A 110 -4.11 -26.06 12.62
C TYR A 110 -4.05 -27.56 12.50
N GLN A 111 -2.89 -28.10 12.17
CA GLN A 111 -2.67 -29.54 11.99
C GLN A 111 -3.65 -30.19 11.01
N PHE A 112 -3.86 -29.55 9.85
CA PHE A 112 -4.85 -29.95 8.87
C PHE A 112 -4.41 -31.22 8.11
N GLY A 113 -4.84 -32.36 8.59
CA GLY A 113 -4.53 -33.68 7.99
C GLY A 113 -3.12 -34.22 8.30
N LEU A 114 -2.15 -33.32 8.58
CA LEU A 114 -0.80 -33.63 9.03
C LEU A 114 -0.52 -32.79 10.28
N GLU A 115 0.29 -33.32 11.23
CA GLU A 115 0.59 -32.62 12.49
C GLU A 115 1.33 -31.31 12.28
N ASP A 116 2.14 -31.22 11.22
CA ASP A 116 3.00 -30.08 10.93
C ASP A 116 2.44 -29.18 9.81
N LEU A 117 1.15 -29.29 9.47
CA LEU A 117 0.52 -28.50 8.39
C LEU A 117 -0.58 -27.61 8.93
N ASP A 118 -0.39 -26.32 8.78
CA ASP A 118 -1.41 -25.30 9.05
C ASP A 118 -1.93 -24.69 7.75
N ILE A 119 -3.23 -24.39 7.70
CA ILE A 119 -3.87 -23.77 6.54
C ILE A 119 -4.66 -22.55 6.98
N ARG A 120 -4.48 -21.43 6.30
CA ARG A 120 -5.30 -20.23 6.44
C ARG A 120 -6.09 -19.98 5.17
N ILE A 121 -7.40 -19.76 5.31
CA ILE A 121 -8.32 -19.53 4.19
C ILE A 121 -9.14 -18.27 4.45
N GLY A 122 -9.19 -17.37 3.48
CA GLY A 122 -10.02 -16.16 3.52
C GLY A 122 -9.26 -14.92 3.10
N ARG A 123 -9.86 -13.76 3.42
CA ARG A 123 -9.27 -12.45 3.16
C ARG A 123 -8.20 -12.16 4.22
N GLN A 124 -6.96 -12.02 3.79
CA GLN A 124 -5.81 -11.90 4.68
C GLN A 124 -4.74 -10.98 4.08
N ILE A 125 -3.99 -10.31 4.93
CA ILE A 125 -2.79 -9.57 4.55
C ILE A 125 -1.59 -10.50 4.75
N ILE A 126 -0.86 -10.77 3.66
CA ILE A 126 0.33 -11.63 3.67
C ILE A 126 1.53 -10.74 3.35
N VAL A 127 2.38 -10.53 4.34
CA VAL A 127 3.58 -9.70 4.22
C VAL A 127 4.81 -10.59 4.26
N TRP A 128 5.68 -10.44 3.26
CA TRP A 128 7.00 -11.07 3.21
C TRP A 128 8.10 -10.00 3.24
N GLY A 129 9.30 -10.40 3.64
CA GLY A 129 10.44 -9.53 3.78
C GLY A 129 10.66 -9.04 5.20
N THR A 130 11.82 -8.46 5.44
CA THR A 130 12.32 -8.02 6.74
C THR A 130 12.50 -6.51 6.84
N ALA A 131 12.41 -5.79 5.72
CA ALA A 131 12.56 -4.34 5.70
C ALA A 131 11.33 -3.62 6.27
N ASP A 132 11.53 -2.39 6.75
CA ASP A 132 10.47 -1.57 7.26
C ASP A 132 9.70 -0.91 6.11
N LYS A 133 8.42 -1.28 5.92
CA LYS A 133 7.44 -0.67 5.01
C LYS A 133 7.65 -0.92 3.51
N ILE A 134 8.87 -0.95 3.01
CA ILE A 134 9.15 -1.13 1.58
C ILE A 134 9.93 -2.42 1.42
N ASN A 135 9.26 -3.44 0.93
CA ASN A 135 9.75 -4.81 0.88
C ASN A 135 9.73 -5.33 -0.56
N PRO A 136 10.86 -5.36 -1.27
CA PRO A 136 10.95 -5.93 -2.63
C PRO A 136 10.44 -7.37 -2.75
N THR A 137 10.52 -8.15 -1.66
CA THR A 137 10.05 -9.54 -1.63
C THR A 137 8.55 -9.67 -1.41
N ASN A 138 7.85 -8.57 -1.09
CA ASN A 138 6.43 -8.56 -0.74
C ASN A 138 5.57 -8.18 -1.94
N ASN A 139 5.01 -9.17 -2.63
CA ASN A 139 4.24 -8.98 -3.87
C ASN A 139 2.87 -9.67 -3.83
N ILE A 140 2.44 -10.24 -2.68
CA ILE A 140 1.22 -11.05 -2.58
C ILE A 140 0.00 -10.18 -2.29
N SER A 141 0.11 -9.34 -1.25
CA SER A 141 -0.95 -8.42 -0.86
C SER A 141 -0.75 -7.08 -1.55
N PRO A 142 -1.79 -6.51 -2.17
CA PRO A 142 -1.66 -5.24 -2.89
C PRO A 142 -1.37 -4.08 -1.94
N ASP A 143 -0.63 -3.07 -2.42
CA ASP A 143 -0.33 -1.87 -1.67
C ASP A 143 -1.56 -0.98 -1.45
N ASP A 144 -1.71 -0.45 -0.23
CA ASP A 144 -2.74 0.53 0.13
C ASP A 144 -2.11 1.92 0.23
N LEU A 145 -2.02 2.62 -0.90
CA LEU A 145 -1.44 3.95 -1.00
C LEU A 145 -2.47 5.08 -0.91
N GLU A 146 -3.71 4.80 -0.53
CA GLU A 146 -4.73 5.85 -0.36
C GLU A 146 -4.18 7.03 0.46
N ASP A 147 -3.46 6.73 1.54
CA ASP A 147 -2.70 7.68 2.33
C ASP A 147 -1.19 7.53 2.03
N ILE A 148 -0.66 8.38 1.17
CA ILE A 148 0.76 8.36 0.75
C ILE A 148 1.76 8.43 1.93
N PHE A 149 1.34 8.97 3.09
CA PHE A 149 2.20 9.05 4.28
C PHE A 149 2.14 7.80 5.15
N ASN A 150 1.30 6.82 4.78
CA ASN A 150 1.19 5.54 5.46
C ASN A 150 1.80 4.40 4.61
N PHE A 151 3.01 4.61 4.10
CA PHE A 151 3.74 3.58 3.34
C PHE A 151 3.83 2.26 4.10
N GLY A 152 3.77 1.15 3.35
CA GLY A 152 3.75 -0.21 3.87
C GLY A 152 2.38 -0.68 4.32
N ALA A 153 1.33 0.15 4.19
CA ALA A 153 -0.04 -0.33 4.34
C ALA A 153 -0.42 -1.23 3.16
N GLN A 154 -1.17 -2.29 3.43
CA GLN A 154 -1.59 -3.24 2.40
C GLN A 154 -3.08 -3.54 2.50
N LEU A 155 -3.65 -3.96 1.37
CA LEU A 155 -5.00 -4.48 1.27
C LEU A 155 -4.99 -5.99 1.52
N GLY A 156 -6.01 -6.50 2.22
CA GLY A 156 -6.21 -7.94 2.30
C GLY A 156 -6.56 -8.52 0.94
N THR A 157 -6.03 -9.69 0.64
CA THR A 157 -6.40 -10.49 -0.54
C THR A 157 -7.07 -11.79 -0.13
N ASN A 158 -8.00 -12.30 -0.94
CA ASN A 158 -8.58 -13.62 -0.72
C ASN A 158 -7.55 -14.66 -1.13
N ALA A 159 -7.10 -15.48 -0.18
CA ALA A 159 -6.04 -16.45 -0.42
C ALA A 159 -6.25 -17.74 0.37
N ILE A 160 -5.58 -18.78 -0.10
CA ILE A 160 -5.28 -19.99 0.66
C ILE A 160 -3.78 -19.96 0.92
N LYS A 161 -3.40 -19.97 2.20
CA LYS A 161 -2.02 -20.05 2.65
C LYS A 161 -1.85 -21.38 3.39
N ALA A 162 -0.76 -22.09 3.12
CA ALA A 162 -0.39 -23.32 3.79
C ALA A 162 1.04 -23.19 4.31
N ASP A 163 1.22 -23.44 5.60
CA ASP A 163 2.52 -23.48 6.27
C ASP A 163 2.82 -24.91 6.71
N TYR A 164 3.93 -25.47 6.24
CA TYR A 164 4.42 -26.77 6.65
C TYR A 164 5.72 -26.61 7.43
N TYR A 165 5.74 -27.14 8.66
CA TYR A 165 6.88 -27.04 9.58
C TYR A 165 7.73 -28.31 9.51
N TRP A 166 8.96 -28.17 9.07
CA TRP A 166 9.91 -29.27 8.97
C TRP A 166 11.16 -28.95 9.78
N ASP A 167 11.21 -29.47 11.01
CA ASP A 167 12.21 -29.09 12.01
C ASP A 167 12.35 -27.56 12.14
N ASP A 168 13.52 -27.00 11.87
CA ASP A 168 13.79 -25.56 11.92
C ASP A 168 13.43 -24.84 10.61
N VAL A 169 12.81 -25.50 9.64
CA VAL A 169 12.47 -24.95 8.34
C VAL A 169 10.95 -24.82 8.20
N THR A 170 10.48 -23.64 7.81
CA THR A 170 9.08 -23.41 7.43
C THR A 170 8.96 -23.31 5.93
N LEU A 171 8.07 -24.10 5.35
CA LEU A 171 7.71 -24.07 3.94
C LEU A 171 6.31 -23.44 3.82
N THR A 172 6.22 -22.30 3.17
CA THR A 172 4.95 -21.59 2.95
C THR A 172 4.55 -21.65 1.48
N GLY A 173 3.30 -22.04 1.20
CA GLY A 173 2.68 -21.93 -0.10
C GLY A 173 1.46 -21.01 -0.04
N VAL A 174 1.31 -20.13 -1.03
CA VAL A 174 0.17 -19.21 -1.13
C VAL A 174 -0.46 -19.31 -2.51
N PHE A 175 -1.78 -19.37 -2.54
CA PHE A 175 -2.58 -19.29 -3.76
C PHE A 175 -3.62 -18.18 -3.63
N VAL A 176 -3.59 -17.22 -4.56
CA VAL A 176 -4.54 -16.12 -4.68
C VAL A 176 -5.37 -16.38 -5.96
N PRO A 177 -6.67 -16.70 -5.85
CA PRO A 177 -7.47 -17.05 -7.02
C PRO A 177 -7.77 -15.87 -7.94
N VAL A 178 -7.87 -14.66 -7.40
CA VAL A 178 -8.25 -13.45 -8.15
C VAL A 178 -7.34 -12.29 -7.78
N PHE A 179 -6.69 -11.71 -8.80
CA PHE A 179 -5.87 -10.52 -8.69
C PHE A 179 -6.65 -9.33 -8.11
N THR A 180 -6.03 -8.59 -7.23
CA THR A 180 -6.53 -7.32 -6.68
C THR A 180 -5.47 -6.25 -6.92
N PRO A 181 -5.80 -5.08 -7.51
CA PRO A 181 -4.85 -3.98 -7.70
C PRO A 181 -4.57 -3.22 -6.42
N ALA A 182 -3.46 -2.49 -6.38
CA ALA A 182 -3.16 -1.49 -5.37
C ALA A 182 -4.17 -0.33 -5.41
N THR A 183 -4.34 0.36 -4.28
CA THR A 183 -5.00 1.68 -4.26
C THR A 183 -3.97 2.76 -4.51
N LEU A 184 -4.37 3.82 -5.23
CA LEU A 184 -3.52 4.96 -5.51
C LEU A 184 -3.80 6.12 -4.55
N PRO A 185 -2.85 7.06 -4.38
CA PRO A 185 -3.01 8.19 -3.48
C PRO A 185 -4.20 9.07 -3.83
N PHE A 186 -4.82 9.56 -2.78
CA PHE A 186 -6.00 10.41 -2.88
C PHE A 186 -5.65 11.82 -3.39
N GLY A 187 -6.48 12.35 -4.31
CA GLY A 187 -6.37 13.73 -4.79
C GLY A 187 -5.04 14.04 -5.50
N ASP A 188 -4.46 15.21 -5.19
CA ASP A 188 -3.23 15.70 -5.83
C ASP A 188 -1.98 14.85 -5.55
N TYR A 189 -2.01 14.02 -4.51
CA TYR A 189 -0.90 13.12 -4.20
C TYR A 189 -0.67 12.02 -5.25
N GLY A 190 -1.67 11.73 -6.08
CA GLY A 190 -1.50 10.84 -7.24
C GLY A 190 -0.39 11.26 -8.19
N LYS A 191 -0.07 12.57 -8.25
CA LYS A 191 1.02 13.12 -9.08
C LYS A 191 2.40 12.58 -8.69
N ALA A 192 2.59 12.11 -7.46
CA ALA A 192 3.85 11.51 -7.04
C ALA A 192 4.24 10.30 -7.91
N PHE A 193 3.26 9.53 -8.38
CA PHE A 193 3.45 8.28 -9.12
C PHE A 193 3.26 8.42 -10.63
N VAL A 194 2.80 9.56 -11.11
CA VAL A 194 2.55 9.81 -12.53
C VAL A 194 3.58 10.80 -13.05
N PRO A 195 4.47 10.39 -13.97
CA PRO A 195 5.38 11.32 -14.63
C PRO A 195 4.62 12.42 -15.35
N GLU A 196 5.20 13.61 -15.46
CA GLU A 196 4.64 14.66 -16.27
C GLU A 196 4.54 14.21 -17.73
N PHE A 197 3.36 14.42 -18.34
CA PHE A 197 3.17 14.12 -19.75
C PHE A 197 3.85 15.21 -20.58
N ASN A 198 4.89 14.84 -21.32
CA ASN A 198 5.56 15.74 -22.25
C ASN A 198 4.65 16.03 -23.44
N VAL A 199 4.07 17.24 -23.46
CA VAL A 199 3.20 17.69 -24.56
C VAL A 199 4.07 17.99 -25.77
N PRO A 200 3.82 17.38 -26.94
CA PRO A 200 4.54 17.71 -28.17
C PRO A 200 4.45 19.21 -28.50
N PRO A 201 5.53 19.83 -29.02
CA PRO A 201 5.52 21.23 -29.40
C PRO A 201 4.35 21.56 -30.34
N GLY A 202 3.60 22.62 -30.04
CA GLY A 202 2.44 23.06 -30.83
C GLY A 202 1.14 22.33 -30.52
N MET A 203 1.12 21.43 -29.53
CA MET A 203 -0.10 20.78 -29.05
C MET A 203 -0.54 21.39 -27.71
N THR A 204 -1.87 21.59 -27.58
CA THR A 204 -2.51 21.97 -26.31
C THR A 204 -3.44 20.85 -25.87
N ILE A 205 -3.24 20.30 -24.66
CA ILE A 205 -4.14 19.27 -24.13
C ILE A 205 -5.32 19.94 -23.45
N ARG A 206 -6.54 19.63 -23.94
CA ARG A 206 -7.79 20.11 -23.38
C ARG A 206 -8.26 19.22 -22.22
N ASN A 207 -8.16 17.90 -22.39
CA ASN A 207 -8.60 16.92 -21.40
C ASN A 207 -7.68 15.70 -21.39
N ILE A 208 -7.39 15.18 -20.18
CA ILE A 208 -6.69 13.91 -19.97
C ILE A 208 -7.68 12.97 -19.31
N SER A 209 -7.80 11.77 -19.84
CA SER A 209 -8.59 10.68 -19.27
C SER A 209 -7.77 9.39 -19.25
N ASP A 210 -8.16 8.45 -18.40
CA ASP A 210 -7.52 7.15 -18.29
C ASP A 210 -8.55 6.03 -18.35
N LYS A 211 -8.09 4.84 -18.73
CA LYS A 211 -8.86 3.61 -18.76
C LYS A 211 -7.99 2.46 -18.28
N ILE A 212 -8.38 1.84 -17.17
CA ILE A 212 -7.73 0.66 -16.64
C ILE A 212 -8.38 -0.60 -17.20
N THR A 213 -7.54 -1.52 -17.69
CA THR A 213 -7.96 -2.85 -18.14
C THR A 213 -7.47 -3.90 -17.14
N LEU A 214 -8.42 -4.46 -16.38
CA LEU A 214 -8.16 -5.56 -15.46
C LEU A 214 -7.95 -6.88 -16.24
N PRO A 215 -7.17 -7.84 -15.69
CA PRO A 215 -7.08 -9.17 -16.24
C PRO A 215 -8.45 -9.86 -16.27
N GLU A 216 -8.67 -10.73 -17.27
CA GLU A 216 -9.88 -11.54 -17.29
C GLU A 216 -9.93 -12.42 -16.03
N THR A 217 -11.14 -12.64 -15.50
CA THR A 217 -11.37 -13.46 -14.30
C THR A 217 -11.27 -14.98 -14.56
N LYS A 218 -10.44 -15.37 -15.53
CA LYS A 218 -10.08 -16.77 -15.77
C LYS A 218 -8.90 -17.16 -14.88
N LEU A 219 -8.91 -18.35 -14.35
CA LEU A 219 -7.86 -18.85 -13.44
C LEU A 219 -6.44 -18.65 -14.01
N SER A 220 -6.23 -18.90 -15.32
CA SER A 220 -4.95 -18.71 -16.00
C SER A 220 -4.47 -17.27 -16.12
N GLU A 221 -5.39 -16.29 -15.99
CA GLU A 221 -5.08 -14.86 -16.20
C GLU A 221 -5.03 -14.07 -14.90
N THR A 222 -5.79 -14.48 -13.89
CA THR A 222 -6.00 -13.70 -12.67
C THR A 222 -5.41 -14.35 -11.43
N SER A 223 -5.14 -15.68 -11.43
CA SER A 223 -4.56 -16.32 -10.24
C SER A 223 -3.08 -16.03 -10.08
N GLN A 224 -2.64 -16.04 -8.83
CA GLN A 224 -1.28 -15.81 -8.42
C GLN A 224 -0.87 -16.89 -7.43
N TYR A 225 0.41 -17.22 -7.38
CA TYR A 225 0.94 -18.18 -6.44
C TYR A 225 2.34 -17.78 -5.96
N ALA A 226 2.64 -18.16 -4.73
CA ALA A 226 3.91 -17.83 -4.11
C ALA A 226 4.39 -18.98 -3.22
N PHE A 227 5.70 -19.08 -3.07
CA PHE A 227 6.38 -20.06 -2.22
C PHE A 227 7.49 -19.39 -1.44
N LYS A 228 7.64 -19.76 -0.17
CA LYS A 228 8.71 -19.28 0.72
C LYS A 228 9.29 -20.44 1.50
N VAL A 229 10.60 -20.43 1.65
CA VAL A 229 11.35 -21.28 2.58
C VAL A 229 12.03 -20.35 3.57
N ALA A 230 11.77 -20.55 4.85
CA ALA A 230 12.34 -19.75 5.93
C ALA A 230 12.96 -20.64 6.98
N THR A 231 14.08 -20.19 7.56
CA THR A 231 14.78 -20.89 8.65
C THR A 231 15.50 -19.87 9.53
N ASN A 232 15.75 -20.26 10.78
CA ASN A 232 16.69 -19.56 11.65
C ASN A 232 18.02 -20.32 11.65
N LEU A 233 19.11 -19.64 11.31
CA LEU A 233 20.45 -20.23 11.29
C LEU A 233 21.45 -19.29 11.97
N PHE A 234 22.12 -19.78 13.03
CA PHE A 234 23.08 -18.99 13.80
C PHE A 234 22.51 -17.67 14.36
N ASP A 235 21.28 -17.69 14.85
CA ASP A 235 20.53 -16.55 15.36
C ASP A 235 20.15 -15.49 14.28
N TYR A 236 20.25 -15.86 13.00
CA TYR A 236 19.77 -15.05 11.87
C TYR A 236 18.54 -15.69 11.25
N ASP A 237 17.51 -14.91 11.04
CA ASP A 237 16.37 -15.31 10.23
C ASP A 237 16.73 -15.16 8.75
N LEU A 238 16.53 -16.20 7.98
CA LEU A 238 16.85 -16.27 6.56
C LEU A 238 15.64 -16.75 5.78
N SER A 239 15.36 -16.19 4.62
CA SER A 239 14.37 -16.76 3.75
C SER A 239 14.70 -16.63 2.26
N LEU A 240 14.10 -17.54 1.47
CA LEU A 240 14.05 -17.49 0.01
C LEU A 240 12.59 -17.56 -0.42
N SER A 241 12.22 -16.75 -1.40
CA SER A 241 10.85 -16.65 -1.87
C SER A 241 10.75 -16.63 -3.40
N TYR A 242 9.61 -17.08 -3.90
CA TYR A 242 9.23 -17.00 -5.29
C TYR A 242 7.77 -16.56 -5.39
N TYR A 243 7.49 -15.61 -6.24
CA TYR A 243 6.14 -15.15 -6.57
C TYR A 243 5.93 -15.20 -8.08
N ASN A 244 4.74 -15.60 -8.50
CA ASN A 244 4.28 -15.50 -9.87
C ASN A 244 2.86 -14.94 -9.87
N GLY A 245 2.69 -13.80 -10.51
CA GLY A 245 1.42 -13.11 -10.54
C GLY A 245 1.49 -11.86 -11.40
N ARG A 246 0.90 -10.79 -10.92
CA ARG A 246 0.91 -9.48 -11.58
C ARG A 246 1.45 -8.43 -10.64
N ASP A 247 2.07 -7.43 -11.23
CA ASP A 247 2.37 -6.18 -10.55
C ASP A 247 1.05 -5.51 -10.20
N ASP A 248 0.90 -5.04 -8.98
CA ASP A 248 -0.34 -4.45 -8.47
C ASP A 248 -0.54 -2.98 -8.89
N PHE A 249 0.53 -2.34 -9.41
CA PHE A 249 0.44 -1.00 -10.00
C PHE A 249 0.11 -1.05 -11.49
N PRO A 250 -0.78 -0.16 -11.99
CA PRO A 250 -1.05 -0.06 -13.41
C PRO A 250 0.14 0.54 -14.17
N LEU A 251 0.35 0.04 -15.38
CA LEU A 251 1.35 0.53 -16.34
C LEU A 251 0.64 0.98 -17.60
N ALA A 252 0.96 2.19 -18.09
CA ALA A 252 0.44 2.69 -19.36
C ALA A 252 0.97 1.85 -20.52
N ASN A 253 0.05 1.40 -21.40
CA ASN A 253 0.35 0.60 -22.58
C ASN A 253 -0.27 1.15 -23.87
N GLU A 254 -1.11 2.17 -23.74
CA GLU A 254 -1.80 2.80 -24.87
C GLU A 254 -1.97 4.30 -24.61
N ILE A 255 -1.77 5.12 -25.65
CA ILE A 255 -2.11 6.54 -25.66
C ILE A 255 -2.94 6.81 -26.92
N ILE A 256 -4.14 7.37 -26.75
CA ILE A 256 -5.01 7.80 -27.84
C ILE A 256 -5.10 9.32 -27.81
N ILE A 257 -4.63 9.96 -28.87
CA ILE A 257 -4.70 11.40 -29.08
C ILE A 257 -5.89 11.70 -30.00
N THR A 258 -6.87 12.45 -29.52
CA THR A 258 -8.05 12.86 -30.28
C THR A 258 -7.99 14.35 -30.57
N PRO A 259 -7.67 14.77 -31.83
CA PRO A 259 -7.71 16.16 -32.21
C PRO A 259 -9.10 16.76 -32.02
N VAL A 260 -9.16 17.96 -31.43
CA VAL A 260 -10.41 18.69 -31.17
C VAL A 260 -10.64 19.79 -32.23
N ASP A 261 -9.54 20.39 -32.67
CA ASP A 261 -9.53 21.45 -33.66
C ASP A 261 -8.33 21.35 -34.62
N THR A 262 -8.23 22.27 -35.54
CA THR A 262 -7.11 22.39 -36.49
C THR A 262 -5.95 23.22 -35.95
N PHE A 263 -6.04 23.73 -34.72
CA PHE A 263 -5.04 24.61 -34.09
C PHE A 263 -4.12 23.86 -33.12
N GLY A 264 -4.21 22.52 -33.09
CA GLY A 264 -3.37 21.67 -32.25
C GLY A 264 -3.96 21.36 -30.88
N THR A 265 -5.25 21.64 -30.61
CA THR A 265 -5.92 21.23 -29.39
C THR A 265 -6.33 19.76 -29.50
N ALA A 266 -6.00 18.95 -28.46
CA ALA A 266 -6.34 17.53 -28.41
C ALA A 266 -6.81 17.08 -27.03
N ASP A 267 -7.63 16.03 -27.01
CA ASP A 267 -7.88 15.21 -25.82
C ASP A 267 -6.95 13.99 -25.85
N VAL A 268 -6.45 13.59 -24.69
CA VAL A 268 -5.55 12.43 -24.52
C VAL A 268 -6.21 11.42 -23.62
N GLN A 269 -6.26 10.17 -24.07
CA GLN A 269 -6.68 9.03 -23.25
C GLN A 269 -5.50 8.07 -23.07
N SER A 270 -5.18 7.71 -21.83
CA SER A 270 -4.20 6.67 -21.47
C SER A 270 -4.91 5.36 -21.17
N GLY A 271 -4.48 4.28 -21.83
CA GLY A 271 -4.84 2.91 -21.48
C GLY A 271 -3.80 2.32 -20.53
N MET A 272 -4.25 1.59 -19.50
CA MET A 272 -3.36 1.00 -18.49
C MET A 272 -3.68 -0.49 -18.29
N VAL A 273 -2.64 -1.26 -18.04
CA VAL A 273 -2.68 -2.72 -17.78
C VAL A 273 -1.83 -3.08 -16.57
N TYR A 274 -1.99 -4.29 -16.08
CA TYR A 274 -1.19 -4.84 -14.98
C TYR A 274 -0.23 -5.90 -15.55
N PRO A 275 1.09 -5.63 -15.61
CA PRO A 275 2.08 -6.56 -16.16
C PRO A 275 2.13 -7.88 -15.38
N LYS A 276 2.35 -9.01 -16.05
CA LYS A 276 2.73 -10.26 -15.39
C LYS A 276 4.19 -10.17 -14.95
N ILE A 277 4.45 -10.63 -13.74
CA ILE A 277 5.78 -10.65 -13.14
C ILE A 277 6.05 -11.99 -12.45
N GLN A 278 7.32 -12.37 -12.44
CA GLN A 278 7.87 -13.36 -11.53
C GLN A 278 8.91 -12.67 -10.66
N VAL A 279 8.92 -12.97 -9.36
CA VAL A 279 9.85 -12.35 -8.41
C VAL A 279 10.55 -13.46 -7.64
N ILE A 280 11.88 -13.43 -7.64
CA ILE A 280 12.73 -14.31 -6.83
C ILE A 280 13.37 -13.45 -5.77
N GLY A 281 13.08 -13.71 -4.51
CA GLY A 281 13.50 -12.89 -3.38
C GLY A 281 14.29 -13.67 -2.35
N ALA A 282 15.12 -12.93 -1.61
CA ALA A 282 15.80 -13.40 -0.43
C ALA A 282 15.80 -12.31 0.63
N ASP A 283 15.67 -12.68 1.88
CA ASP A 283 15.75 -11.76 3.01
C ASP A 283 16.51 -12.37 4.19
N PHE A 284 17.08 -11.47 4.99
CA PHE A 284 17.73 -11.83 6.25
C PHE A 284 17.50 -10.76 7.32
N SER A 285 17.46 -11.17 8.59
CA SER A 285 17.48 -10.27 9.75
C SER A 285 18.23 -10.87 10.91
N GLY A 286 18.76 -10.00 11.77
CA GLY A 286 19.50 -10.43 12.96
C GLY A 286 20.04 -9.25 13.76
N SER A 287 20.92 -9.53 14.72
CA SER A 287 21.57 -8.50 15.52
C SER A 287 23.04 -8.81 15.75
N ILE A 288 23.87 -7.76 15.77
CA ILE A 288 25.29 -7.80 16.15
C ILE A 288 25.56 -6.68 17.16
N PHE A 289 26.06 -6.99 18.35
CA PHE A 289 26.37 -5.99 19.38
C PHE A 289 25.27 -4.98 19.66
N ASP A 290 24.03 -5.42 19.83
CA ASP A 290 22.83 -4.60 20.06
C ASP A 290 22.40 -3.71 18.88
N ILE A 291 23.04 -3.84 17.72
CA ILE A 291 22.57 -3.25 16.47
C ILE A 291 21.71 -4.28 15.74
N GLY A 292 20.44 -3.96 15.55
CA GLY A 292 19.58 -4.71 14.65
C GLY A 292 19.95 -4.38 13.21
N PHE A 293 19.95 -5.38 12.34
CA PHE A 293 20.18 -5.18 10.92
C PHE A 293 19.38 -6.19 10.09
N TRP A 294 19.01 -5.76 8.94
CA TRP A 294 18.25 -6.56 7.98
C TRP A 294 18.60 -6.18 6.56
N GLY A 295 18.31 -7.09 5.67
CA GLY A 295 18.41 -6.84 4.24
C GLY A 295 17.52 -7.78 3.46
N GLU A 296 17.03 -7.28 2.35
CA GLU A 296 16.29 -8.08 1.40
C GLU A 296 16.56 -7.61 -0.02
N GLY A 297 16.46 -8.54 -0.96
CA GLY A 297 16.60 -8.24 -2.37
C GLY A 297 15.72 -9.16 -3.20
N ALA A 298 15.27 -8.66 -4.33
CA ALA A 298 14.42 -9.40 -5.25
C ALA A 298 14.75 -9.12 -6.71
N ILE A 299 14.83 -10.17 -7.51
CA ILE A 299 14.97 -10.12 -8.95
C ILE A 299 13.56 -10.20 -9.55
N PHE A 300 13.22 -9.21 -10.36
CA PHE A 300 11.98 -9.11 -11.07
C PHE A 300 12.16 -9.52 -12.53
N LEU A 301 11.33 -10.43 -12.98
CA LEU A 301 11.22 -10.91 -14.35
C LEU A 301 9.83 -10.52 -14.86
N ALA A 302 9.74 -9.47 -15.64
CA ALA A 302 8.47 -8.94 -16.13
C ALA A 302 8.22 -9.36 -17.58
N ASP A 303 6.95 -9.53 -17.94
CA ASP A 303 6.57 -9.63 -19.36
C ASP A 303 6.76 -8.28 -20.03
N LYS A 304 7.29 -8.27 -21.27
CA LYS A 304 7.46 -7.05 -22.06
C LYS A 304 6.12 -6.39 -22.35
N VAL A 305 6.03 -5.09 -22.04
CA VAL A 305 4.86 -4.26 -22.35
C VAL A 305 5.23 -3.18 -23.35
N TYR A 306 4.44 -3.07 -24.40
CA TYR A 306 4.60 -2.02 -25.41
C TYR A 306 3.68 -0.84 -25.10
N MET A 307 4.17 0.37 -25.30
CA MET A 307 3.39 1.59 -25.39
C MET A 307 3.01 1.84 -26.84
N ASN A 308 1.72 1.85 -27.13
CA ASN A 308 1.20 2.12 -28.47
C ASN A 308 0.51 3.49 -28.47
N THR A 309 0.98 4.41 -29.31
CA THR A 309 0.39 5.74 -29.48
C THR A 309 -0.41 5.80 -30.76
N TYR A 310 -1.66 6.22 -30.66
CA TYR A 310 -2.62 6.33 -31.76
C TYR A 310 -3.15 7.76 -31.88
N MET A 311 -3.45 8.16 -33.10
CA MET A 311 -4.28 9.33 -33.38
C MET A 311 -5.69 8.89 -33.79
N GLN A 312 -6.68 9.39 -33.08
CA GLN A 312 -8.08 9.17 -33.47
C GLN A 312 -8.41 10.03 -34.70
N THR A 313 -8.88 9.37 -35.73
CA THR A 313 -9.35 10.03 -36.98
C THR A 313 -10.81 9.66 -37.26
N PRO A 314 -11.51 10.35 -38.18
CA PRO A 314 -12.87 9.98 -38.55
C PRO A 314 -13.02 8.55 -39.10
N ILE A 315 -11.94 7.97 -39.60
CA ILE A 315 -11.92 6.60 -40.17
C ILE A 315 -11.36 5.54 -39.21
N GLY A 316 -10.98 5.92 -37.98
CA GLY A 316 -10.48 5.00 -36.94
C GLY A 316 -9.18 5.43 -36.29
N LEU A 317 -8.54 4.51 -35.56
CA LEU A 317 -7.27 4.73 -34.88
C LEU A 317 -6.11 4.53 -35.87
N ASN A 318 -5.30 5.56 -36.06
CA ASN A 318 -4.06 5.49 -36.82
C ASN A 318 -2.86 5.35 -35.87
N PRO A 319 -2.01 4.33 -36.00
CA PRO A 319 -0.80 4.19 -35.19
C PRO A 319 0.19 5.33 -35.53
N ILE A 320 0.74 5.98 -34.49
CA ILE A 320 1.77 7.02 -34.61
C ILE A 320 3.11 6.44 -34.23
N GLU A 321 3.16 5.77 -33.07
CA GLU A 321 4.39 5.30 -32.45
C GLU A 321 4.15 4.00 -31.69
N LYS A 322 5.18 3.18 -31.65
CA LYS A 322 5.26 2.01 -30.77
C LYS A 322 6.62 2.02 -30.09
N SER A 323 6.63 2.14 -28.77
CA SER A 323 7.82 2.09 -27.93
C SER A 323 7.69 0.98 -26.87
N ILE A 324 8.71 0.79 -26.05
CA ILE A 324 8.69 -0.17 -24.96
C ILE A 324 8.33 0.60 -23.68
N ALA A 325 7.23 0.22 -23.02
CA ALA A 325 6.83 0.76 -21.73
C ALA A 325 7.52 0.01 -20.57
N LEU A 326 7.72 -1.31 -20.73
CA LEU A 326 8.47 -2.15 -19.80
C LEU A 326 9.18 -3.21 -20.62
N ASP A 327 10.50 -3.30 -20.48
CA ASP A 327 11.30 -4.36 -21.10
C ASP A 327 11.19 -5.66 -20.28
N ASP A 328 11.48 -6.78 -20.94
CA ASP A 328 11.60 -8.11 -20.33
C ASP A 328 13.00 -8.38 -19.74
N GLU A 329 13.89 -7.37 -19.69
CA GLU A 329 15.18 -7.48 -19.01
C GLU A 329 14.97 -7.58 -17.48
N PRO A 330 15.65 -8.54 -16.81
CA PRO A 330 15.59 -8.64 -15.36
C PRO A 330 16.10 -7.38 -14.67
N TYR A 331 15.43 -6.97 -13.60
CA TYR A 331 15.89 -5.87 -12.74
C TYR A 331 15.87 -6.28 -11.27
N PHE A 332 16.69 -5.61 -10.47
CA PHE A 332 16.93 -5.97 -9.08
C PHE A 332 16.58 -4.81 -8.16
N LYS A 333 15.71 -5.06 -7.19
CA LYS A 333 15.40 -4.13 -6.10
C LYS A 333 15.95 -4.69 -4.79
N TYR A 334 16.45 -3.81 -3.90
CA TYR A 334 16.93 -4.26 -2.59
C TYR A 334 16.80 -3.19 -1.52
N VAL A 335 16.77 -3.63 -0.27
CA VAL A 335 16.78 -2.79 0.93
C VAL A 335 17.83 -3.32 1.89
N LEU A 336 18.57 -2.41 2.49
CA LEU A 336 19.48 -2.68 3.61
C LEU A 336 19.14 -1.73 4.74
N GLY A 337 18.97 -2.25 5.95
CA GLY A 337 18.56 -1.45 7.07
C GLY A 337 19.26 -1.81 8.37
N PHE A 338 19.27 -0.86 9.28
CA PHE A 338 19.75 -1.06 10.64
C PHE A 338 18.95 -0.22 11.63
N ASP A 339 18.96 -0.66 12.89
CA ASP A 339 18.49 0.16 13.99
C ASP A 339 19.39 0.03 15.22
N TYR A 340 19.34 1.05 16.07
CA TYR A 340 20.09 1.07 17.32
C TYR A 340 19.45 1.96 18.35
N THR A 341 19.44 1.50 19.61
CA THR A 341 19.02 2.29 20.76
C THR A 341 20.21 2.68 21.62
N PHE A 342 20.53 3.96 21.66
CA PHE A 342 21.63 4.49 22.48
C PHE A 342 21.31 4.41 23.97
N SER A 343 22.36 4.38 24.82
CA SER A 343 22.23 4.34 26.29
C SER A 343 21.45 5.51 26.87
N ASN A 344 21.37 6.65 26.18
CA ASN A 344 20.60 7.82 26.54
C ASN A 344 19.16 7.82 25.97
N SER A 345 18.69 6.65 25.51
CA SER A 345 17.33 6.39 25.00
C SER A 345 17.00 7.09 23.67
N TRP A 346 17.99 7.53 22.89
CA TRP A 346 17.77 7.84 21.50
C TRP A 346 17.69 6.55 20.68
N TYR A 347 16.69 6.46 19.85
CA TYR A 347 16.54 5.40 18.85
C TYR A 347 16.86 5.98 17.47
N VAL A 348 17.63 5.26 16.69
CA VAL A 348 17.91 5.54 15.29
C VAL A 348 17.53 4.33 14.45
N ASN A 349 16.91 4.60 13.32
CA ASN A 349 16.64 3.62 12.25
C ASN A 349 17.10 4.25 10.94
N GLY A 350 17.78 3.47 10.11
CA GLY A 350 18.26 3.90 8.80
C GLY A 350 18.09 2.79 7.78
N GLN A 351 17.64 3.13 6.57
CA GLN A 351 17.50 2.19 5.46
C GLN A 351 17.98 2.82 4.15
N PHE A 352 18.69 2.03 3.37
CA PHE A 352 18.97 2.31 1.97
C PHE A 352 18.08 1.41 1.11
N ILE A 353 17.39 2.00 0.13
CA ILE A 353 16.44 1.32 -0.73
C ILE A 353 16.83 1.62 -2.17
N HIS A 354 16.98 0.58 -2.99
CA HIS A 354 17.16 0.68 -4.43
C HIS A 354 15.92 0.16 -5.14
N GLY A 355 15.22 1.05 -5.82
CA GLY A 355 13.95 0.75 -6.48
C GLY A 355 12.73 0.83 -5.54
N PHE A 356 11.88 1.84 -5.78
CA PHE A 356 10.64 2.01 -5.02
C PHE A 356 9.55 1.06 -5.51
N ILE A 357 8.43 0.98 -4.77
CA ILE A 357 7.33 0.05 -5.06
C ILE A 357 6.78 0.16 -6.49
N HIS A 358 6.59 1.38 -7.01
CA HIS A 358 6.05 1.66 -8.35
C HIS A 358 7.08 1.66 -9.47
N GLU A 359 8.38 1.65 -9.17
CA GLU A 359 9.46 1.71 -10.17
C GLU A 359 9.68 0.36 -10.82
N ARG A 360 9.96 0.36 -12.11
CA ARG A 360 10.10 -0.85 -12.94
C ARG A 360 11.15 -0.68 -14.02
N GLY A 361 11.82 -1.80 -14.35
CA GLY A 361 12.90 -1.84 -15.32
C GLY A 361 14.22 -1.32 -14.76
N LYS A 362 15.34 -1.86 -15.24
CA LYS A 362 16.68 -1.65 -14.68
C LYS A 362 17.15 -0.19 -14.73
N ASP A 363 16.70 0.59 -15.72
CA ASP A 363 17.15 1.96 -15.97
C ASP A 363 16.24 3.02 -15.31
N ASN A 364 15.18 2.59 -14.60
CA ASN A 364 14.19 3.47 -13.99
C ASN A 364 14.04 3.27 -12.46
N LEU A 365 15.08 2.71 -11.83
CA LEU A 365 15.13 2.53 -10.38
C LEU A 365 15.94 3.66 -9.77
N ASN A 366 15.38 4.30 -8.75
CA ASN A 366 16.02 5.36 -7.99
C ASN A 366 16.49 4.84 -6.63
N ASP A 367 17.38 5.59 -6.02
CA ASP A 367 17.86 5.29 -4.67
C ASP A 367 17.16 6.15 -3.63
N TYR A 368 16.88 5.53 -2.47
CA TYR A 368 16.20 6.19 -1.36
C TYR A 368 16.96 5.92 -0.06
N ILE A 369 17.04 6.94 0.78
CA ILE A 369 17.60 6.85 2.12
C ILE A 369 16.50 7.22 3.09
N ALA A 370 15.97 6.24 3.82
CA ALA A 370 15.02 6.48 4.90
C ALA A 370 15.77 6.60 6.23
N ILE A 371 15.38 7.58 7.05
CA ILE A 371 15.99 7.78 8.35
C ILE A 371 14.93 8.20 9.38
N ARG A 372 15.08 7.71 10.61
CA ARG A 372 14.25 8.09 11.75
C ARG A 372 15.10 8.22 12.99
N PHE A 373 14.98 9.36 13.66
CA PHE A 373 15.46 9.59 15.02
C PHE A 373 14.26 9.78 15.94
N GLU A 374 14.27 9.06 17.06
CA GLU A 374 13.18 9.10 18.03
C GLU A 374 13.71 9.13 19.44
N LYS A 375 13.03 9.86 20.32
CA LYS A 375 13.28 9.81 21.76
C LYS A 375 12.00 9.94 22.55
N LYS A 376 11.90 9.17 23.63
CA LYS A 376 10.83 9.24 24.61
C LYS A 376 11.30 9.99 25.86
N PHE A 377 10.40 10.78 26.43
CA PHE A 377 10.58 11.62 27.60
C PHE A 377 9.42 11.41 28.58
N LEU A 378 9.56 11.95 29.80
CA LEU A 378 8.51 11.95 30.83
C LEU A 378 7.99 10.55 31.16
N ASN A 379 8.87 9.58 31.35
CA ASN A 379 8.53 8.17 31.55
C ASN A 379 7.64 7.66 30.39
N ASP A 380 8.12 7.81 29.16
CA ASP A 380 7.48 7.41 27.90
C ASP A 380 6.16 8.11 27.55
N LYS A 381 5.73 9.11 28.33
CA LYS A 381 4.51 9.87 28.05
C LYS A 381 4.65 10.88 26.91
N LEU A 382 5.86 11.23 26.49
CA LEU A 382 6.11 12.14 25.40
C LEU A 382 7.13 11.53 24.45
N LYS A 383 6.73 11.27 23.22
CA LYS A 383 7.60 10.82 22.13
C LYS A 383 7.86 11.99 21.18
N ILE A 384 9.10 12.22 20.82
CA ILE A 384 9.52 13.23 19.85
C ILE A 384 10.31 12.55 18.75
N VAL A 385 9.92 12.79 17.50
CA VAL A 385 10.61 12.41 16.28
C VAL A 385 11.03 13.69 15.56
N PRO A 386 12.20 14.25 15.88
CA PRO A 386 12.65 15.49 15.24
C PRO A 386 13.03 15.29 13.78
N VAL A 387 13.50 14.09 13.43
CA VAL A 387 13.85 13.69 12.07
C VAL A 387 13.21 12.35 11.79
N GLY A 388 12.33 12.32 10.82
CA GLY A 388 11.75 11.15 10.21
C GLY A 388 11.48 11.49 8.75
N GLY A 389 11.88 10.62 7.82
CA GLY A 389 11.64 10.89 6.42
C GLY A 389 12.47 10.06 5.47
N VAL A 390 12.37 10.43 4.21
CA VAL A 390 13.03 9.74 3.08
C VAL A 390 13.65 10.79 2.17
N ILE A 391 14.86 10.52 1.71
CA ILE A 391 15.54 11.27 0.65
C ILE A 391 15.58 10.36 -0.57
N THR A 392 15.19 10.84 -1.74
CA THR A 392 15.42 10.16 -3.02
C THR A 392 16.57 10.81 -3.77
N VAL A 393 17.32 10.01 -4.48
CA VAL A 393 18.38 10.43 -5.40
C VAL A 393 18.11 9.77 -6.76
N THR A 394 17.87 10.60 -7.77
CA THR A 394 17.61 10.12 -9.14
C THR A 394 18.84 10.16 -10.05
N ASP A 395 19.83 10.98 -9.70
CA ASP A 395 21.14 10.99 -10.37
C ASP A 395 22.26 11.35 -9.38
N TRP A 396 23.13 10.39 -9.07
CA TRP A 396 24.28 10.58 -8.20
C TRP A 396 25.38 11.47 -8.82
N GLY A 397 25.38 11.63 -10.13
CA GLY A 397 26.34 12.50 -10.84
C GLY A 397 26.00 13.99 -10.73
N ASP A 398 24.74 14.33 -10.49
CA ASP A 398 24.25 15.70 -10.35
C ASP A 398 23.24 15.83 -9.19
N LEU A 399 23.71 15.63 -7.98
CA LEU A 399 22.91 15.67 -6.76
C LEU A 399 22.18 17.01 -6.53
N ASN A 400 22.73 18.12 -7.02
CA ASN A 400 22.13 19.43 -6.77
C ASN A 400 20.79 19.61 -7.51
N ASN A 401 20.60 18.89 -8.61
CA ASN A 401 19.42 19.03 -9.47
C ASN A 401 18.55 17.76 -9.50
N ASN A 402 18.93 16.69 -8.79
CA ASN A 402 18.30 15.37 -8.92
C ASN A 402 18.10 14.70 -7.56
N TYR A 403 17.35 15.36 -6.67
CA TYR A 403 17.00 14.82 -5.35
C TYR A 403 15.59 15.22 -4.92
N GLY A 404 15.04 14.48 -3.98
CA GLY A 404 13.79 14.81 -3.32
C GLY A 404 13.83 14.44 -1.85
N ILE A 405 13.08 15.14 -1.02
CA ILE A 405 13.00 14.94 0.42
C ILE A 405 11.54 14.90 0.84
N ALA A 406 11.17 13.90 1.64
CA ALA A 406 9.91 13.88 2.37
C ALA A 406 10.20 13.74 3.85
N GLY A 407 9.89 14.78 4.63
CA GLY A 407 10.08 14.83 6.08
C GLY A 407 8.77 14.64 6.83
N SER A 408 8.81 13.92 7.96
CA SER A 408 7.66 13.69 8.84
C SER A 408 8.00 13.87 10.32
N PRO A 409 8.39 15.08 10.76
CA PRO A 409 8.61 15.36 12.19
C PRO A 409 7.29 15.26 12.96
N GLU A 410 7.32 14.63 14.15
CA GLU A 410 6.13 14.49 14.98
C GLU A 410 6.41 14.56 16.50
N ILE A 411 5.41 14.98 17.25
CA ILE A 411 5.36 14.92 18.71
C ILE A 411 4.10 14.14 19.09
N THR A 412 4.25 13.08 19.87
CA THR A 412 3.12 12.29 20.38
C THR A 412 3.11 12.34 21.91
N TYR A 413 1.96 12.72 22.49
CA TYR A 413 1.71 12.69 23.92
C TYR A 413 0.75 11.56 24.27
N TYR A 414 1.10 10.80 25.30
CA TYR A 414 0.34 9.67 25.85
C TYR A 414 -0.21 10.03 27.23
N PRO A 415 -1.40 10.65 27.32
CA PRO A 415 -2.02 10.95 28.62
C PRO A 415 -2.39 9.71 29.44
N ALA A 416 -2.67 8.60 28.75
CA ALA A 416 -2.85 7.26 29.28
C ALA A 416 -2.30 6.25 28.29
N ASP A 417 -2.07 4.99 28.69
CA ASP A 417 -1.42 3.95 27.88
C ASP A 417 -2.15 3.66 26.56
N ASN A 418 -3.46 3.86 26.55
CA ASN A 418 -4.31 3.61 25.38
C ASN A 418 -4.73 4.87 24.60
N ILE A 419 -4.19 6.05 24.95
CA ILE A 419 -4.53 7.33 24.31
C ILE A 419 -3.28 7.94 23.69
N GLU A 420 -3.35 8.24 22.40
CA GLU A 420 -2.30 8.90 21.62
C GLU A 420 -2.81 10.24 21.06
N LEU A 421 -2.11 11.32 21.36
CA LEU A 421 -2.34 12.65 20.79
C LEU A 421 -1.11 13.06 20.01
N THR A 422 -1.19 13.13 18.69
CA THR A 422 -0.06 13.43 17.81
C THR A 422 -0.26 14.75 17.09
N LEU A 423 0.76 15.58 17.12
CA LEU A 423 0.94 16.74 16.25
C LEU A 423 2.17 16.49 15.40
N GLY A 424 2.05 16.67 14.09
CA GLY A 424 3.18 16.48 13.18
C GLY A 424 2.99 17.24 11.88
N ALA A 425 3.99 17.14 11.02
CA ALA A 425 3.98 17.73 9.69
C ALA A 425 4.46 16.73 8.65
N PHE A 426 4.01 16.92 7.41
CA PHE A 426 4.61 16.33 6.21
C PHE A 426 5.17 17.45 5.37
N ILE A 427 6.45 17.35 5.03
CA ILE A 427 7.19 18.40 4.34
C ILE A 427 7.87 17.74 3.13
N MET A 428 7.59 18.24 1.93
CA MET A 428 8.15 17.72 0.70
C MET A 428 8.90 18.82 -0.04
N TYR A 429 10.07 18.47 -0.53
CA TYR A 429 10.89 19.36 -1.34
C TYR A 429 11.71 18.54 -2.34
N GLY A 430 12.03 19.08 -3.50
CA GLY A 430 12.92 18.41 -4.44
C GLY A 430 13.25 19.24 -5.66
N GLU A 431 14.34 18.84 -6.31
CA GLU A 431 14.81 19.34 -7.59
C GLU A 431 14.85 18.19 -8.60
N GLY A 432 14.60 18.52 -9.88
CA GLY A 432 14.47 17.51 -10.93
C GLY A 432 13.13 16.80 -10.90
N ASP A 433 12.97 15.77 -11.73
CA ASP A 433 11.74 14.99 -11.82
C ASP A 433 11.80 13.77 -10.89
N ASN A 434 11.17 13.89 -9.73
CA ASN A 434 11.03 12.80 -8.76
C ASN A 434 9.69 12.89 -8.02
N MET A 435 9.32 11.82 -7.30
CA MET A 435 8.02 11.72 -6.65
C MET A 435 7.77 12.85 -5.63
N PHE A 436 8.79 13.37 -4.95
CA PHE A 436 8.62 14.41 -3.92
C PHE A 436 8.59 15.81 -4.52
N SER A 437 9.37 16.07 -5.58
CA SER A 437 9.31 17.35 -6.30
C SER A 437 7.95 17.58 -6.95
N ARG A 438 7.31 16.51 -7.47
CA ARG A 438 5.97 16.58 -8.08
C ARG A 438 4.85 16.96 -7.10
N ILE A 439 5.07 16.78 -5.80
CA ILE A 439 4.10 17.07 -4.74
C ILE A 439 4.61 18.05 -3.68
N GLN A 440 5.66 18.81 -3.96
CA GLN A 440 6.28 19.74 -2.99
C GLN A 440 5.34 20.86 -2.51
N ASP A 441 4.30 21.20 -3.27
CA ASP A 441 3.27 22.15 -2.87
C ASP A 441 2.23 21.56 -1.88
N GLN A 442 2.38 20.30 -1.49
CA GLN A 442 1.42 19.56 -0.67
C GLN A 442 1.83 19.43 0.81
N ASP A 443 2.71 20.31 1.30
CA ASP A 443 3.11 20.34 2.71
C ASP A 443 1.92 20.47 3.65
N GLU A 444 1.91 19.66 4.73
CA GLU A 444 0.77 19.56 5.65
C GLU A 444 1.17 19.59 7.11
N LEU A 445 0.34 20.25 7.93
CA LEU A 445 0.28 20.05 9.37
C LEU A 445 -0.85 19.06 9.67
N TYR A 446 -0.64 18.13 10.60
CA TYR A 446 -1.67 17.21 11.02
C TYR A 446 -1.82 17.13 12.55
N ILE A 447 -3.07 16.92 12.98
CA ILE A 447 -3.42 16.58 14.35
C ILE A 447 -4.18 15.24 14.30
N ARG A 448 -3.73 14.30 15.12
CA ARG A 448 -4.32 12.97 15.24
C ARG A 448 -4.58 12.64 16.70
N ALA A 449 -5.78 12.12 16.99
CA ALA A 449 -6.07 11.52 18.28
C ALA A 449 -6.53 10.07 18.06
N LYS A 450 -6.03 9.16 18.90
CA LYS A 450 -6.36 7.74 18.85
C LYS A 450 -6.60 7.22 20.25
N VAL A 451 -7.66 6.41 20.42
CA VAL A 451 -7.97 5.68 21.65
C VAL A 451 -8.11 4.22 21.28
N SER A 452 -7.30 3.35 21.90
CA SER A 452 -7.36 1.89 21.73
C SER A 452 -8.11 1.23 22.89
N PHE A 453 -8.77 0.11 22.66
CA PHE A 453 -9.53 -0.65 23.67
C PHE A 453 -9.49 -2.15 23.37
#